data_d89b422f964cfae9dcab703def3e0470
#
_entry.id   d89b422f964cfae9dcab703def3e0470
#
_cell.length_a   1.000
_cell.length_b   1.000
_cell.length_c   1.000
_cell.angle_alpha   90.00
_cell.angle_beta   90.00
_cell.angle_gamma   90.00
#
_symmetry.space_group_name_H-M   'P 1'
#
loop_
_entity.id
_entity.type
_entity.pdbx_description
1 polymer ?
#
loop_
_entity_poly.entity_id
_entity_poly.type
_entity_poly.pdbx_seq_one_letter_code
_entity_poly.pdbx_strand_id
1 'polypeptide(L)'
;LRYTIHRSQAPEQERNSMSPSQPSLQSRRRFLHDALAAGLASHVVGAGYLRANSAFIAKGSGRNPKWESATRRGLDYLARTQSSRGQWNTPPYPVAVSALAGLALLCSGSTVTQGPYAKQLSRTTDYLLGQSRKNGLIGDPDNDQRYTYGHGFSMLFLSQVLGEEGLQDRRDDLVDALNRAVSFCGRSQTPAGGWGYVSAKDGQDYDEGSTTITQVQGLRGCRNAGIAVPGEIIESAKRYIYKCQNPDGGISYSSQQMGSSRPAITAASLAALYNAGDYESKKVPEMLSYSRKELYDIKRVDDAFGHWHYTYLYYSQVVYRQGDEEWLPFRDRLYTQIEGMQTADGSWDGQIHDIYISACNLIMLQLDLGYLPIFQR
;
A
#
# COMPACT_ATOMS: atom_id res chain seq x y z
N LEU A 1 9.58 45.71 56.69
CA LEU A 1 8.90 44.55 57.31
C LEU A 1 9.10 43.30 56.39
N ARG A 2 9.96 42.39 56.87
CA ARG A 2 10.22 41.09 56.28
C ARG A 2 9.09 40.11 56.66
N TYR A 3 8.53 39.40 55.74
CA TYR A 3 7.79 38.19 56.03
C TYR A 3 8.42 36.98 55.29
N THR A 4 8.88 36.06 56.10
CA THR A 4 9.43 34.74 55.76
C THR A 4 8.25 33.80 55.58
N ILE A 5 8.14 33.11 54.40
CA ILE A 5 7.16 32.04 54.20
C ILE A 5 7.91 30.69 54.10
N HIS A 6 7.59 29.80 55.03
CA HIS A 6 8.03 28.42 55.09
C HIS A 6 7.57 27.64 53.87
N ARG A 7 8.49 26.92 53.21
CA ARG A 7 8.20 25.86 52.27
C ARG A 7 7.88 24.56 53.04
N SER A 8 6.66 24.06 52.91
CA SER A 8 6.31 22.70 53.26
C SER A 8 6.57 21.77 52.06
N GLN A 9 7.38 20.74 52.26
CA GLN A 9 7.64 19.68 51.31
C GLN A 9 6.46 18.72 51.35
N ALA A 10 5.88 18.39 50.21
CA ALA A 10 4.98 17.25 49.99
C ALA A 10 5.70 16.18 49.16
N PRO A 11 5.42 14.87 49.38
CA PRO A 11 6.24 13.78 48.83
C PRO A 11 5.99 13.55 47.34
N GLU A 12 7.07 13.25 46.62
CA GLU A 12 7.07 12.79 45.23
C GLU A 12 6.30 11.47 45.12
N GLN A 13 5.19 11.51 44.41
CA GLN A 13 4.55 10.33 43.85
C GLN A 13 5.25 9.98 42.51
N GLU A 14 5.88 8.84 42.47
CA GLU A 14 6.37 8.21 41.24
C GLU A 14 5.24 8.08 40.21
N ARG A 15 5.30 8.88 39.15
CA ARG A 15 4.50 8.66 37.94
C ARG A 15 5.20 7.63 37.08
N ASN A 16 4.73 6.39 37.16
CA ASN A 16 4.98 5.36 36.15
C ASN A 16 4.41 5.84 34.83
N SER A 17 5.24 6.40 33.96
CA SER A 17 4.90 6.67 32.55
C SER A 17 5.01 5.37 31.79
N MET A 18 3.90 4.68 31.58
CA MET A 18 3.80 3.64 30.56
C MET A 18 3.88 4.33 29.18
N SER A 19 5.06 4.23 28.57
CA SER A 19 5.30 4.52 27.16
C SER A 19 4.60 3.44 26.32
N PRO A 20 3.80 3.77 25.30
CA PRO A 20 3.24 2.75 24.42
C PRO A 20 4.39 2.10 23.66
N SER A 21 4.53 0.79 23.87
CA SER A 21 5.52 -0.06 23.19
C SER A 21 5.29 0.01 21.67
N GLN A 22 6.26 0.55 20.93
CA GLN A 22 6.31 0.45 19.48
C GLN A 22 6.37 -1.04 19.08
N PRO A 23 5.56 -1.50 18.11
CA PRO A 23 5.72 -2.84 17.55
C PRO A 23 7.07 -2.92 16.85
N SER A 24 7.98 -3.71 17.40
CA SER A 24 9.34 -3.85 16.90
C SER A 24 9.38 -4.55 15.55
N LEU A 25 10.32 -4.15 14.68
CA LEU A 25 10.71 -4.82 13.42
C LEU A 25 11.01 -6.33 13.56
N GLN A 26 11.01 -6.85 14.78
CA GLN A 26 11.17 -8.27 15.11
C GLN A 26 9.94 -9.15 14.76
N SER A 27 8.76 -8.58 14.48
CA SER A 27 7.54 -9.38 14.30
C SER A 27 7.56 -10.21 12.99
N ARG A 28 8.08 -9.65 11.89
CA ARG A 28 8.17 -10.38 10.60
C ARG A 28 9.25 -11.46 10.63
N ARG A 29 10.43 -11.16 11.21
CA ARG A 29 11.50 -12.14 11.42
C ARG A 29 11.09 -13.24 12.39
N ARG A 30 10.44 -12.93 13.51
CA ARG A 30 9.93 -13.96 14.45
C ARG A 30 8.86 -14.83 13.81
N PHE A 31 7.91 -14.23 13.08
CA PHE A 31 6.87 -14.98 12.39
C PHE A 31 7.46 -15.95 11.35
N LEU A 32 8.47 -15.52 10.57
CA LEU A 32 9.17 -16.37 9.60
C LEU A 32 10.08 -17.41 10.29
N HIS A 33 10.73 -17.08 11.41
CA HIS A 33 11.55 -18.01 12.19
C HIS A 33 10.72 -19.09 12.88
N ASP A 34 9.59 -18.75 13.47
CA ASP A 34 8.71 -19.70 14.14
C ASP A 34 8.04 -20.65 13.13
N ALA A 35 7.80 -20.17 11.92
CA ALA A 35 7.33 -20.99 10.80
C ALA A 35 8.40 -21.94 10.26
N LEU A 36 9.69 -21.54 10.24
CA LEU A 36 10.82 -22.40 9.86
C LEU A 36 11.14 -23.45 10.94
N ALA A 37 11.02 -23.11 12.22
CA ALA A 37 11.25 -24.04 13.33
C ALA A 37 10.22 -25.19 13.38
N ALA A 38 8.99 -24.95 12.95
CA ALA A 38 7.96 -25.98 12.83
C ALA A 38 8.15 -26.94 11.64
N GLY A 39 9.01 -26.58 10.66
CA GLY A 39 9.25 -27.33 9.42
C GLY A 39 10.46 -28.28 9.46
N LEU A 40 11.31 -28.24 10.50
CA LEU A 40 12.60 -28.98 10.55
C LEU A 40 12.52 -30.42 11.08
N ALA A 41 11.34 -31.01 11.23
CA ALA A 41 11.18 -32.37 11.78
C ALA A 41 10.82 -33.45 10.74
N SER A 42 11.17 -33.31 9.46
CA SER A 42 11.07 -34.45 8.52
C SER A 42 11.98 -34.32 7.31
N HIS A 43 13.01 -35.15 7.25
CA HIS A 43 13.90 -35.34 6.13
C HIS A 43 13.16 -36.04 4.97
N VAL A 44 12.77 -35.34 3.94
CA VAL A 44 12.71 -35.83 2.55
C VAL A 44 12.87 -34.63 1.60
N VAL A 45 14.02 -34.57 0.94
CA VAL A 45 14.35 -33.53 -0.05
C VAL A 45 13.57 -33.80 -1.34
N GLY A 46 12.80 -32.83 -1.81
CA GLY A 46 12.19 -32.79 -3.14
C GLY A 46 10.66 -32.70 -3.19
N ALA A 47 9.91 -33.32 -2.29
CA ALA A 47 8.45 -33.24 -2.24
C ALA A 47 7.93 -32.26 -1.18
N GLY A 48 8.80 -31.78 -0.29
CA GLY A 48 8.48 -30.89 0.83
C GLY A 48 8.22 -29.43 0.42
N TYR A 49 8.87 -28.94 -0.62
CA TYR A 49 8.74 -27.55 -1.08
C TYR A 49 7.33 -27.20 -1.57
N LEU A 50 6.67 -28.12 -2.27
CA LEU A 50 5.30 -27.91 -2.74
C LEU A 50 4.24 -28.03 -1.62
N ARG A 51 4.53 -28.84 -0.57
CA ARG A 51 3.64 -28.98 0.59
C ARG A 51 3.82 -27.86 1.61
N ALA A 52 5.01 -27.31 1.80
CA ALA A 52 5.23 -26.17 2.68
C ALA A 52 4.51 -24.91 2.16
N ASN A 53 4.52 -24.66 0.84
CA ASN A 53 3.78 -23.56 0.25
C ASN A 53 2.26 -23.67 0.42
N SER A 54 1.68 -24.87 0.38
CA SER A 54 0.23 -25.05 0.61
C SER A 54 -0.15 -24.89 2.09
N ALA A 55 0.73 -25.18 3.05
CA ALA A 55 0.47 -25.02 4.48
C ALA A 55 0.57 -23.54 4.93
N PHE A 56 1.36 -22.71 4.24
CA PHE A 56 1.46 -21.28 4.51
C PHE A 56 0.18 -20.51 4.09
N ILE A 57 -0.48 -20.96 3.01
CA ILE A 57 -1.76 -20.40 2.55
C ILE A 57 -2.92 -20.85 3.47
N ALA A 58 -2.78 -21.96 4.19
CA ALA A 58 -3.86 -22.60 4.95
C ALA A 58 -4.21 -21.94 6.31
N LYS A 59 -3.62 -20.81 6.69
CA LYS A 59 -3.94 -20.15 7.96
C LYS A 59 -5.11 -19.16 7.92
N GLY A 60 -5.74 -18.96 6.77
CA GLY A 60 -7.00 -18.24 6.64
C GLY A 60 -8.18 -19.20 6.84
N SER A 61 -8.69 -19.35 8.05
CA SER A 61 -9.90 -20.13 8.30
C SER A 61 -11.04 -19.61 7.40
N GLY A 62 -11.56 -20.49 6.53
CA GLY A 62 -12.73 -20.21 5.69
C GLY A 62 -12.43 -19.60 4.31
N ARG A 63 -11.20 -19.64 3.78
CA ARG A 63 -10.92 -19.24 2.40
C ARG A 63 -11.39 -20.31 1.40
N ASN A 64 -12.05 -19.85 0.35
CA ASN A 64 -12.50 -20.73 -0.72
C ASN A 64 -11.28 -21.19 -1.55
N PRO A 65 -11.09 -22.52 -1.81
CA PRO A 65 -10.00 -23.04 -2.62
C PRO A 65 -9.93 -22.45 -4.07
N LYS A 66 -11.06 -22.00 -4.61
CA LYS A 66 -11.10 -21.32 -5.91
C LYS A 66 -10.35 -20.00 -5.88
N TRP A 67 -10.49 -19.22 -4.80
CA TRP A 67 -9.77 -17.94 -4.62
C TRP A 67 -8.26 -18.16 -4.51
N GLU A 68 -7.84 -19.21 -3.79
CA GLU A 68 -6.42 -19.57 -3.68
C GLU A 68 -5.85 -20.01 -5.03
N SER A 69 -6.63 -20.79 -5.79
CA SER A 69 -6.26 -21.21 -7.15
C SER A 69 -6.15 -20.00 -8.09
N ALA A 70 -7.12 -19.09 -8.05
CA ALA A 70 -7.09 -17.85 -8.85
C ALA A 70 -5.88 -16.97 -8.48
N THR A 71 -5.62 -16.79 -7.18
CA THR A 71 -4.46 -16.05 -6.69
C THR A 71 -3.16 -16.63 -7.23
N ARG A 72 -2.97 -17.95 -7.14
CA ARG A 72 -1.75 -18.62 -7.64
C ARG A 72 -1.58 -18.45 -9.15
N ARG A 73 -2.63 -18.70 -9.94
CA ARG A 73 -2.56 -18.51 -11.41
C ARG A 73 -2.19 -17.06 -11.77
N GLY A 74 -2.75 -16.08 -11.05
CA GLY A 74 -2.44 -14.67 -11.29
C GLY A 74 -1.01 -14.30 -10.90
N LEU A 75 -0.49 -14.79 -9.77
CA LEU A 75 0.90 -14.59 -9.38
C LEU A 75 1.88 -15.23 -10.38
N ASP A 76 1.56 -16.45 -10.87
CA ASP A 76 2.35 -17.10 -11.89
C ASP A 76 2.27 -16.36 -13.24
N TYR A 77 1.13 -15.74 -13.57
CA TYR A 77 0.99 -14.84 -14.72
C TYR A 77 1.93 -13.64 -14.60
N LEU A 78 1.94 -12.92 -13.48
CA LEU A 78 2.88 -11.83 -13.26
C LEU A 78 4.33 -12.30 -13.34
N ALA A 79 4.64 -13.43 -12.72
CA ALA A 79 6.01 -13.94 -12.69
C ALA A 79 6.57 -14.29 -14.08
N ARG A 80 5.75 -14.91 -14.97
CA ARG A 80 6.21 -15.31 -16.32
C ARG A 80 6.21 -14.16 -17.31
N THR A 81 5.43 -13.10 -17.09
CA THR A 81 5.35 -11.93 -18.01
C THR A 81 6.34 -10.84 -17.68
N GLN A 82 7.07 -10.96 -16.55
CA GLN A 82 8.12 -10.01 -16.21
C GLN A 82 9.27 -10.06 -17.22
N SER A 83 9.72 -8.90 -17.67
CA SER A 83 10.90 -8.79 -18.54
C SER A 83 12.19 -9.17 -17.81
N SER A 84 13.25 -9.48 -18.58
CA SER A 84 14.57 -9.75 -18.00
C SER A 84 15.15 -8.55 -17.22
N ARG A 85 14.69 -7.33 -17.52
CA ARG A 85 15.09 -6.08 -16.82
C ARG A 85 14.35 -5.85 -15.52
N GLY A 86 13.38 -6.71 -15.14
CA GLY A 86 12.63 -6.61 -13.89
C GLY A 86 11.37 -5.76 -13.93
N GLN A 87 11.08 -5.16 -15.09
CA GLN A 87 9.85 -4.38 -15.30
C GLN A 87 8.81 -5.21 -16.05
N TRP A 88 7.56 -4.72 -16.04
CA TRP A 88 6.53 -5.06 -17.00
C TRP A 88 6.42 -3.92 -18.02
N ASN A 89 6.41 -4.26 -19.30
CA ASN A 89 6.30 -3.27 -20.38
C ASN A 89 4.85 -2.81 -20.53
N THR A 90 4.49 -1.76 -19.83
CA THR A 90 3.12 -1.26 -19.67
C THR A 90 3.03 0.25 -19.93
N PRO A 91 3.29 0.71 -21.17
CA PRO A 91 3.14 2.13 -21.48
C PRO A 91 1.70 2.63 -21.20
N PRO A 92 1.50 3.87 -20.73
CA PRO A 92 2.54 4.86 -20.42
C PRO A 92 3.05 4.84 -18.98
N TYR A 93 2.77 3.79 -18.17
CA TYR A 93 3.03 3.75 -16.73
C TYR A 93 3.95 2.60 -16.29
N PRO A 94 5.11 2.35 -16.93
CA PRO A 94 5.91 1.16 -16.65
C PRO A 94 6.43 1.11 -15.21
N VAL A 95 6.80 2.26 -14.62
CA VAL A 95 7.31 2.33 -13.24
C VAL A 95 6.20 2.05 -12.23
N ALA A 96 5.04 2.70 -12.37
CA ALA A 96 3.91 2.53 -11.47
C ALA A 96 3.38 1.09 -11.48
N VAL A 97 3.20 0.51 -12.67
CA VAL A 97 2.66 -0.84 -12.82
C VAL A 97 3.68 -1.88 -12.36
N SER A 98 4.98 -1.68 -12.61
CA SER A 98 6.01 -2.60 -12.10
C SER A 98 6.09 -2.60 -10.57
N ALA A 99 5.95 -1.43 -9.93
CA ALA A 99 5.89 -1.35 -8.48
C ALA A 99 4.64 -2.06 -7.91
N LEU A 100 3.47 -1.88 -8.53
CA LEU A 100 2.23 -2.57 -8.13
C LEU A 100 2.32 -4.09 -8.33
N ALA A 101 2.85 -4.55 -9.46
CA ALA A 101 3.06 -5.97 -9.72
C ALA A 101 4.03 -6.59 -8.71
N GLY A 102 5.11 -5.87 -8.38
CA GLY A 102 6.01 -6.25 -7.30
C GLY A 102 5.31 -6.34 -5.94
N LEU A 103 4.45 -5.37 -5.59
CA LEU A 103 3.64 -5.40 -4.36
C LEU A 103 2.73 -6.62 -4.32
N ALA A 104 2.08 -6.97 -5.44
CA ALA A 104 1.24 -8.17 -5.53
C ALA A 104 2.04 -9.46 -5.27
N LEU A 105 3.27 -9.54 -5.78
CA LEU A 105 4.17 -10.66 -5.50
C LEU A 105 4.65 -10.68 -4.04
N LEU A 106 4.92 -9.52 -3.42
CA LEU A 106 5.26 -9.43 -1.98
C LEU A 106 4.09 -9.86 -1.09
N CYS A 107 2.83 -9.58 -1.49
CA CYS A 107 1.64 -10.01 -0.76
C CYS A 107 1.51 -11.54 -0.64
N SER A 108 2.21 -12.32 -1.46
CA SER A 108 2.27 -13.79 -1.34
C SER A 108 3.12 -14.29 -0.17
N GLY A 109 3.83 -13.38 0.52
CA GLY A 109 4.82 -13.72 1.54
C GLY A 109 6.22 -13.98 0.97
N SER A 110 6.41 -13.91 -0.35
CA SER A 110 7.75 -13.95 -0.95
C SER A 110 8.53 -12.67 -0.61
N THR A 111 9.83 -12.79 -0.48
CA THR A 111 10.77 -11.67 -0.32
C THR A 111 11.76 -11.64 -1.47
N VAL A 112 12.63 -10.66 -1.53
CA VAL A 112 13.71 -10.59 -2.54
C VAL A 112 14.75 -11.70 -2.39
N THR A 113 14.75 -12.42 -1.27
CA THR A 113 15.69 -13.50 -0.95
C THR A 113 15.04 -14.86 -0.82
N GLN A 114 13.73 -14.93 -0.60
CA GLN A 114 13.02 -16.18 -0.27
C GLN A 114 11.65 -16.26 -0.94
N GLY A 115 11.19 -17.49 -1.17
CA GLY A 115 9.89 -17.79 -1.75
C GLY A 115 9.91 -17.93 -3.27
N PRO A 116 8.79 -18.37 -3.86
CA PRO A 116 8.70 -18.72 -5.29
C PRO A 116 8.95 -17.53 -6.23
N TYR A 117 8.72 -16.30 -5.79
CA TYR A 117 8.84 -15.09 -6.60
C TYR A 117 10.06 -14.23 -6.23
N ALA A 118 11.03 -14.76 -5.48
CA ALA A 118 12.20 -14.03 -5.01
C ALA A 118 13.02 -13.41 -6.16
N LYS A 119 13.19 -14.16 -7.26
CA LYS A 119 13.92 -13.68 -8.44
C LYS A 119 13.23 -12.48 -9.10
N GLN A 120 11.91 -12.54 -9.23
CA GLN A 120 11.11 -11.46 -9.81
C GLN A 120 11.18 -10.21 -8.92
N LEU A 121 11.03 -10.38 -7.61
CA LEU A 121 11.13 -9.31 -6.63
C LEU A 121 12.50 -8.64 -6.61
N SER A 122 13.57 -9.44 -6.64
CA SER A 122 14.94 -8.92 -6.74
C SER A 122 15.13 -8.04 -8.00
N ARG A 123 14.68 -8.53 -9.17
CA ARG A 123 14.76 -7.78 -10.42
C ARG A 123 13.90 -6.51 -10.42
N THR A 124 12.69 -6.56 -9.84
CA THR A 124 11.84 -5.36 -9.70
C THR A 124 12.53 -4.33 -8.82
N THR A 125 13.18 -4.77 -7.75
CA THR A 125 13.96 -3.87 -6.87
C THR A 125 15.07 -3.18 -7.63
N ASP A 126 15.88 -3.94 -8.39
CA ASP A 126 16.98 -3.39 -9.19
C ASP A 126 16.46 -2.41 -10.26
N TYR A 127 15.34 -2.74 -10.92
CA TYR A 127 14.70 -1.85 -11.88
C TYR A 127 14.28 -0.53 -11.23
N LEU A 128 13.57 -0.57 -10.10
CA LEU A 128 13.06 0.64 -9.45
C LEU A 128 14.18 1.49 -8.82
N LEU A 129 15.24 0.87 -8.30
CA LEU A 129 16.46 1.58 -7.87
C LEU A 129 17.12 2.28 -9.06
N GLY A 130 17.17 1.62 -10.22
CA GLY A 130 17.66 2.21 -11.46
C GLY A 130 16.84 3.41 -11.98
N GLN A 131 15.55 3.52 -11.57
CA GLN A 131 14.71 4.68 -11.87
C GLN A 131 14.86 5.83 -10.84
N SER A 132 15.66 5.65 -9.79
CA SER A 132 15.89 6.67 -8.76
C SER A 132 16.84 7.76 -9.28
N ARG A 133 16.33 8.98 -9.41
CA ARG A 133 17.05 10.14 -9.94
C ARG A 133 17.74 10.93 -8.81
N LYS A 134 18.74 11.75 -9.18
CA LYS A 134 19.49 12.60 -8.23
C LYS A 134 18.61 13.58 -7.45
N ASN A 135 17.51 14.07 -8.06
CA ASN A 135 16.54 14.93 -7.41
C ASN A 135 15.61 14.18 -6.45
N GLY A 136 15.71 12.85 -6.37
CA GLY A 136 14.91 11.97 -5.50
C GLY A 136 13.64 11.42 -6.15
N LEU A 137 13.29 11.81 -7.37
CA LEU A 137 12.20 11.16 -8.11
C LEU A 137 12.57 9.71 -8.40
N ILE A 138 11.67 8.78 -8.10
CA ILE A 138 11.68 7.42 -8.64
C ILE A 138 10.64 7.39 -9.76
N GLY A 139 11.11 7.49 -11.00
CA GLY A 139 10.22 7.63 -12.14
C GLY A 139 10.94 7.97 -13.44
N ASP A 140 10.20 7.94 -14.55
CA ASP A 140 10.67 8.21 -15.89
C ASP A 140 9.85 9.35 -16.54
N PRO A 141 10.12 10.63 -16.17
CA PRO A 141 9.37 11.76 -16.69
C PRO A 141 9.51 11.99 -18.20
N ASP A 142 10.50 11.35 -18.84
CA ASP A 142 10.68 11.45 -20.29
C ASP A 142 9.65 10.59 -21.04
N ASN A 143 9.16 9.52 -20.42
CA ASN A 143 8.20 8.58 -20.99
C ASN A 143 6.87 8.49 -20.22
N ASP A 144 6.79 9.06 -19.00
CA ASP A 144 5.60 9.04 -18.15
C ASP A 144 5.20 10.46 -17.71
N GLN A 145 4.19 11.02 -18.36
CA GLN A 145 3.64 12.34 -18.02
C GLN A 145 2.87 12.38 -16.69
N ARG A 146 2.72 11.23 -16.01
CA ARG A 146 2.07 11.09 -14.71
C ARG A 146 2.96 10.34 -13.71
N TYR A 147 4.25 10.67 -13.75
CA TYR A 147 5.31 9.96 -13.02
C TYR A 147 5.10 9.92 -11.49
N THR A 148 4.25 10.76 -10.92
CA THR A 148 3.98 10.75 -9.47
C THR A 148 3.31 9.46 -9.01
N TYR A 149 2.51 8.78 -9.84
CA TYR A 149 2.04 7.43 -9.52
C TYR A 149 3.20 6.46 -9.33
N GLY A 150 4.14 6.46 -10.28
CA GLY A 150 5.34 5.63 -10.21
C GLY A 150 6.16 5.90 -8.97
N HIS A 151 6.31 7.18 -8.61
CA HIS A 151 7.03 7.58 -7.41
C HIS A 151 6.40 7.04 -6.13
N GLY A 152 5.10 7.24 -5.93
CA GLY A 152 4.39 6.80 -4.73
C GLY A 152 4.39 5.27 -4.57
N PHE A 153 4.06 4.53 -5.63
CA PHE A 153 4.07 3.06 -5.59
C PHE A 153 5.48 2.49 -5.45
N SER A 154 6.51 3.14 -6.02
CA SER A 154 7.90 2.72 -5.84
C SER A 154 8.38 2.92 -4.40
N MET A 155 8.08 4.06 -3.77
CA MET A 155 8.34 4.26 -2.35
C MET A 155 7.67 3.17 -1.51
N LEU A 156 6.42 2.85 -1.80
CA LEU A 156 5.69 1.80 -1.11
C LEU A 156 6.37 0.44 -1.29
N PHE A 157 6.66 0.02 -2.52
CA PHE A 157 7.32 -1.26 -2.80
C PHE A 157 8.70 -1.36 -2.15
N LEU A 158 9.58 -0.39 -2.40
CA LEU A 158 10.96 -0.43 -1.89
C LEU A 158 11.01 -0.39 -0.36
N SER A 159 10.08 0.31 0.28
CA SER A 159 9.95 0.31 1.74
C SER A 159 9.54 -1.05 2.32
N GLN A 160 8.77 -1.87 1.57
CA GLN A 160 8.44 -3.23 1.99
C GLN A 160 9.58 -4.23 1.73
N VAL A 161 10.52 -3.89 0.84
CA VAL A 161 11.73 -4.68 0.58
C VAL A 161 12.81 -4.41 1.63
N LEU A 162 12.90 -3.16 2.13
CA LEU A 162 13.93 -2.76 3.09
C LEU A 162 13.85 -3.62 4.36
N GLY A 163 14.95 -4.30 4.68
CA GLY A 163 15.09 -5.26 5.78
C GLY A 163 15.04 -6.73 5.33
N GLU A 164 14.76 -7.01 4.05
CA GLU A 164 14.71 -8.35 3.46
C GLU A 164 15.75 -8.55 2.34
N GLU A 165 16.59 -7.56 2.09
CA GLU A 165 17.53 -7.46 0.95
C GLU A 165 18.69 -8.43 0.99
N GLY A 166 19.09 -8.92 2.14
CA GLY A 166 20.16 -9.92 2.34
C GLY A 166 21.60 -9.41 2.16
N LEU A 167 21.83 -8.31 1.41
CA LEU A 167 23.13 -7.72 1.14
C LEU A 167 23.19 -6.29 1.69
N GLN A 168 24.33 -5.92 2.31
CA GLN A 168 24.49 -4.59 2.92
C GLN A 168 24.48 -3.47 1.88
N ASP A 169 25.20 -3.63 0.75
CA ASP A 169 25.23 -2.62 -0.30
C ASP A 169 23.83 -2.31 -0.84
N ARG A 170 23.01 -3.34 -1.07
CA ARG A 170 21.61 -3.15 -1.50
C ARG A 170 20.77 -2.44 -0.44
N ARG A 171 21.04 -2.70 0.84
CA ARG A 171 20.40 -1.98 1.94
C ARG A 171 20.72 -0.50 1.90
N ASP A 172 21.98 -0.16 1.70
CA ASP A 172 22.46 1.21 1.66
C ASP A 172 21.85 1.96 0.47
N ASP A 173 21.77 1.32 -0.71
CA ASP A 173 21.08 1.84 -1.89
C ASP A 173 19.59 2.10 -1.64
N LEU A 174 18.89 1.17 -0.98
CA LEU A 174 17.47 1.32 -0.62
C LEU A 174 17.27 2.48 0.35
N VAL A 175 18.09 2.58 1.39
CA VAL A 175 18.01 3.66 2.38
C VAL A 175 18.26 5.02 1.73
N ASP A 176 19.29 5.13 0.89
CA ASP A 176 19.60 6.38 0.18
C ASP A 176 18.46 6.77 -0.80
N ALA A 177 17.98 5.83 -1.61
CA ALA A 177 16.90 6.07 -2.56
C ALA A 177 15.60 6.51 -1.84
N LEU A 178 15.23 5.84 -0.74
CA LEU A 178 14.02 6.17 0.02
C LEU A 178 14.13 7.52 0.74
N ASN A 179 15.28 7.88 1.32
CA ASN A 179 15.49 9.19 1.92
C ASN A 179 15.36 10.32 0.88
N ARG A 180 15.97 10.15 -0.29
CA ARG A 180 15.83 11.11 -1.39
C ARG A 180 14.40 11.17 -1.92
N ALA A 181 13.70 10.04 -1.98
CA ALA A 181 12.33 9.96 -2.45
C ALA A 181 11.36 10.68 -1.49
N VAL A 182 11.48 10.48 -0.19
CA VAL A 182 10.71 11.23 0.82
C VAL A 182 10.93 12.73 0.68
N SER A 183 12.18 13.15 0.48
CA SER A 183 12.54 14.55 0.28
C SER A 183 11.92 15.12 -1.01
N PHE A 184 11.93 14.36 -2.11
CA PHE A 184 11.28 14.75 -3.36
C PHE A 184 9.75 14.84 -3.17
N CYS A 185 9.13 13.86 -2.52
CA CYS A 185 7.70 13.83 -2.25
C CYS A 185 7.26 15.11 -1.52
N GLY A 186 7.98 15.54 -0.47
CA GLY A 186 7.68 16.79 0.24
C GLY A 186 7.81 18.03 -0.65
N ARG A 187 8.86 18.11 -1.50
CA ARG A 187 9.05 19.26 -2.41
C ARG A 187 8.05 19.30 -3.57
N SER A 188 7.47 18.18 -3.93
CA SER A 188 6.49 18.07 -5.03
C SER A 188 5.05 18.25 -4.59
N GLN A 189 4.80 18.39 -3.28
CA GLN A 189 3.48 18.67 -2.73
C GLN A 189 2.99 20.06 -3.17
N THR A 190 1.71 20.15 -3.55
CA THR A 190 1.10 21.43 -3.90
C THR A 190 0.87 22.30 -2.66
N PRO A 191 0.69 23.62 -2.81
CA PRO A 191 0.34 24.50 -1.70
C PRO A 191 -0.97 24.11 -1.00
N ALA A 192 -1.88 23.42 -1.70
CA ALA A 192 -3.11 22.89 -1.11
C ALA A 192 -2.88 21.65 -0.24
N GLY A 193 -1.71 20.98 -0.36
CA GLY A 193 -1.33 19.81 0.43
C GLY A 193 -1.53 18.47 -0.27
N GLY A 194 -2.10 18.43 -1.47
CA GLY A 194 -2.19 17.24 -2.32
C GLY A 194 -1.00 17.11 -3.28
N TRP A 195 -1.09 16.16 -4.20
CA TRP A 195 -0.13 15.97 -5.29
C TRP A 195 -0.88 15.84 -6.61
N GLY A 196 -0.26 16.34 -7.68
CA GLY A 196 -0.73 16.17 -9.04
C GLY A 196 -0.01 15.04 -9.78
N TYR A 197 -0.25 14.94 -11.09
CA TYR A 197 0.37 13.94 -11.95
C TYR A 197 1.88 14.12 -12.10
N VAL A 198 2.34 15.34 -11.92
CA VAL A 198 3.76 15.74 -11.91
C VAL A 198 4.05 16.56 -10.65
N SER A 199 5.31 16.81 -10.37
CA SER A 199 5.71 17.71 -9.28
C SER A 199 5.08 19.09 -9.45
N ALA A 200 4.61 19.70 -8.37
CA ALA A 200 4.10 21.07 -8.38
C ALA A 200 5.12 22.09 -8.92
N LYS A 201 6.43 21.77 -8.90
CA LYS A 201 7.50 22.60 -9.46
C LYS A 201 7.68 22.44 -10.97
N ASP A 202 7.28 21.29 -11.51
CA ASP A 202 7.46 20.94 -12.93
C ASP A 202 6.17 21.15 -13.75
N GLY A 203 5.05 21.39 -13.08
CA GLY A 203 3.75 21.56 -13.68
C GLY A 203 2.97 22.73 -13.10
N GLN A 204 1.70 22.79 -13.43
CA GLN A 204 0.76 23.67 -12.77
C GLN A 204 0.44 23.10 -11.39
N ASP A 205 0.17 23.94 -10.39
CA ASP A 205 -0.24 23.56 -9.02
C ASP A 205 -1.60 22.84 -9.00
N TYR A 206 -1.72 21.78 -9.79
CA TYR A 206 -2.92 20.96 -9.89
C TYR A 206 -2.75 19.73 -9.02
N ASP A 207 -3.62 19.57 -8.06
CA ASP A 207 -3.70 18.40 -7.18
C ASP A 207 -4.86 17.49 -7.60
N GLU A 208 -4.76 16.22 -7.24
CA GLU A 208 -5.87 15.29 -7.38
C GLU A 208 -5.77 14.11 -6.39
N GLY A 209 -6.92 13.53 -6.05
CA GLY A 209 -7.00 12.53 -4.96
C GLY A 209 -6.29 11.23 -5.28
N SER A 210 -6.26 10.79 -6.53
CA SER A 210 -5.71 9.47 -6.87
C SER A 210 -4.19 9.40 -6.79
N THR A 211 -3.47 10.49 -7.06
CA THR A 211 -2.02 10.57 -6.81
C THR A 211 -1.72 10.78 -5.33
N THR A 212 -2.55 11.58 -4.64
CA THR A 212 -2.36 11.89 -3.22
C THR A 212 -2.30 10.62 -2.36
N ILE A 213 -3.19 9.64 -2.58
CA ILE A 213 -3.15 8.38 -1.84
C ILE A 213 -1.83 7.62 -2.04
N THR A 214 -1.30 7.59 -3.27
CA THR A 214 -0.06 6.85 -3.55
C THR A 214 1.13 7.43 -2.78
N GLN A 215 1.20 8.77 -2.69
CA GLN A 215 2.24 9.45 -1.91
C GLN A 215 2.09 9.17 -0.42
N VAL A 216 0.90 9.28 0.15
CA VAL A 216 0.66 9.02 1.57
C VAL A 216 0.97 7.57 1.95
N GLN A 217 0.59 6.59 1.12
CA GLN A 217 0.94 5.19 1.35
C GLN A 217 2.45 4.94 1.24
N GLY A 218 3.11 5.53 0.24
CA GLY A 218 4.56 5.46 0.09
C GLY A 218 5.30 6.03 1.31
N LEU A 219 4.89 7.22 1.77
CA LEU A 219 5.44 7.84 2.97
C LEU A 219 5.19 7.00 4.24
N ARG A 220 3.99 6.40 4.37
CA ARG A 220 3.71 5.49 5.48
C ARG A 220 4.59 4.25 5.44
N GLY A 221 4.78 3.67 4.24
CA GLY A 221 5.72 2.55 4.03
C GLY A 221 7.13 2.92 4.48
N CYS A 222 7.64 4.07 4.04
CA CYS A 222 8.94 4.61 4.43
C CYS A 222 9.07 4.75 5.96
N ARG A 223 8.07 5.35 6.61
CA ARG A 223 8.05 5.50 8.07
C ARG A 223 8.07 4.14 8.79
N ASN A 224 7.29 3.18 8.32
CA ASN A 224 7.26 1.83 8.90
C ASN A 224 8.60 1.10 8.74
N ALA A 225 9.35 1.40 7.68
CA ALA A 225 10.68 0.87 7.41
C ALA A 225 11.81 1.60 8.14
N GLY A 226 11.49 2.63 8.94
CA GLY A 226 12.47 3.41 9.72
C GLY A 226 13.09 4.60 8.98
N ILE A 227 12.57 4.95 7.79
CA ILE A 227 12.98 6.17 7.07
C ILE A 227 12.26 7.38 7.68
N ALA A 228 13.00 8.45 7.92
CA ALA A 228 12.45 9.67 8.49
C ALA A 228 11.48 10.36 7.52
N VAL A 229 10.24 10.59 7.97
CA VAL A 229 9.20 11.29 7.21
C VAL A 229 8.77 12.53 8.00
N PRO A 230 8.95 13.75 7.45
CA PRO A 230 8.48 14.97 8.11
C PRO A 230 6.97 14.97 8.32
N GLY A 231 6.52 15.16 9.56
CA GLY A 231 5.10 15.10 9.92
C GLY A 231 4.25 16.14 9.19
N GLU A 232 4.81 17.28 8.84
CA GLU A 232 4.10 18.36 8.17
C GLU A 232 3.59 17.96 6.77
N ILE A 233 4.31 17.10 6.05
CA ILE A 233 3.88 16.57 4.74
C ILE A 233 2.56 15.79 4.91
N ILE A 234 2.48 14.96 5.94
CA ILE A 234 1.29 14.14 6.24
C ILE A 234 0.13 15.04 6.72
N GLU A 235 0.40 15.98 7.61
CA GLU A 235 -0.64 16.90 8.10
C GLU A 235 -1.20 17.80 6.98
N SER A 236 -0.36 18.22 6.03
CA SER A 236 -0.82 18.94 4.83
C SER A 236 -1.71 18.07 3.95
N ALA A 237 -1.36 16.81 3.74
CA ALA A 237 -2.20 15.88 2.99
C ALA A 237 -3.57 15.64 3.66
N LYS A 238 -3.61 15.53 4.99
CA LYS A 238 -4.87 15.42 5.74
C LYS A 238 -5.74 16.67 5.55
N ARG A 239 -5.17 17.87 5.70
CA ARG A 239 -5.89 19.14 5.48
C ARG A 239 -6.44 19.23 4.06
N TYR A 240 -5.66 18.80 3.06
CA TYR A 240 -6.12 18.73 1.67
C TYR A 240 -7.34 17.82 1.50
N ILE A 241 -7.30 16.60 2.03
CA ILE A 241 -8.43 15.68 1.96
C ILE A 241 -9.67 16.28 2.60
N TYR A 242 -9.55 16.86 3.80
CA TYR A 242 -10.67 17.49 4.48
C TYR A 242 -11.23 18.72 3.75
N LYS A 243 -10.38 19.47 3.04
CA LYS A 243 -10.82 20.56 2.19
C LYS A 243 -11.65 20.07 1.00
N CYS A 244 -11.29 18.88 0.45
CA CYS A 244 -11.99 18.32 -0.71
C CYS A 244 -13.30 17.60 -0.36
N GLN A 245 -13.69 17.50 0.93
CA GLN A 245 -14.94 16.85 1.33
C GLN A 245 -16.15 17.70 1.02
N ASN A 246 -17.14 17.09 0.37
CA ASN A 246 -18.43 17.67 0.08
C ASN A 246 -19.47 17.43 1.20
N PRO A 247 -20.61 18.14 1.21
CA PRO A 247 -21.64 17.98 2.23
C PRO A 247 -22.28 16.59 2.32
N ASP A 248 -22.20 15.77 1.26
CA ASP A 248 -22.68 14.39 1.23
C ASP A 248 -21.67 13.37 1.84
N GLY A 249 -20.52 13.86 2.31
CA GLY A 249 -19.44 13.05 2.86
C GLY A 249 -18.44 12.55 1.82
N GLY A 250 -18.73 12.64 0.52
CA GLY A 250 -17.83 12.24 -0.54
C GLY A 250 -16.72 13.26 -0.80
N ILE A 251 -15.67 12.82 -1.50
CA ILE A 251 -14.50 13.64 -1.82
C ILE A 251 -14.51 14.05 -3.28
N SER A 252 -14.28 15.32 -3.53
CA SER A 252 -14.10 15.90 -4.88
C SER A 252 -12.79 15.41 -5.50
N TYR A 253 -12.71 15.44 -6.83
CA TYR A 253 -11.54 15.01 -7.58
C TYR A 253 -10.28 15.81 -7.24
N SER A 254 -10.41 17.11 -7.05
CA SER A 254 -9.33 18.07 -6.80
C SER A 254 -9.82 19.18 -5.89
N SER A 255 -8.91 19.86 -5.18
CA SER A 255 -9.22 21.07 -4.43
C SER A 255 -9.64 22.24 -5.31
N GLN A 256 -9.38 22.16 -6.61
CA GLN A 256 -9.75 23.13 -7.62
C GLN A 256 -11.06 22.76 -8.37
N GLN A 257 -11.58 21.54 -8.18
CA GLN A 257 -12.81 21.03 -8.80
C GLN A 257 -13.75 20.46 -7.74
N MET A 258 -14.27 21.35 -6.90
CA MET A 258 -15.14 21.01 -5.77
C MET A 258 -16.60 20.77 -6.21
N GLY A 259 -17.36 20.07 -5.37
CA GLY A 259 -18.82 19.95 -5.48
C GLY A 259 -19.33 18.68 -6.16
N SER A 260 -18.45 17.82 -6.69
CA SER A 260 -18.83 16.52 -7.26
C SER A 260 -18.08 15.39 -6.57
N SER A 261 -18.80 14.64 -5.75
CA SER A 261 -18.25 13.49 -5.01
C SER A 261 -17.91 12.32 -5.94
N ARG A 262 -16.72 11.74 -5.73
CA ARG A 262 -16.22 10.61 -6.50
C ARG A 262 -16.03 9.40 -5.58
N PRO A 263 -16.77 8.30 -5.77
CA PRO A 263 -16.63 7.11 -4.92
C PRO A 263 -15.20 6.57 -4.87
N ALA A 264 -14.51 6.51 -6.03
CA ALA A 264 -13.12 6.06 -6.11
C ALA A 264 -12.15 6.95 -5.30
N ILE A 265 -12.29 8.27 -5.40
CA ILE A 265 -11.45 9.23 -4.68
C ILE A 265 -11.78 9.22 -3.19
N THR A 266 -13.05 9.05 -2.82
CA THR A 266 -13.45 8.94 -1.41
C THR A 266 -12.85 7.70 -0.75
N ALA A 267 -12.90 6.54 -1.42
CA ALA A 267 -12.26 5.31 -0.94
C ALA A 267 -10.74 5.49 -0.78
N ALA A 268 -10.08 6.08 -1.77
CA ALA A 268 -8.65 6.38 -1.73
C ALA A 268 -8.30 7.36 -0.60
N SER A 269 -9.12 8.39 -0.39
CA SER A 269 -8.93 9.37 0.69
C SER A 269 -9.08 8.76 2.07
N LEU A 270 -10.06 7.87 2.28
CA LEU A 270 -10.19 7.11 3.53
C LEU A 270 -8.95 6.24 3.79
N ALA A 271 -8.49 5.52 2.77
CA ALA A 271 -7.27 4.71 2.88
C ALA A 271 -6.05 5.60 3.19
N ALA A 272 -5.96 6.81 2.61
CA ALA A 272 -4.92 7.79 2.92
C ALA A 272 -4.97 8.25 4.37
N LEU A 273 -6.15 8.62 4.89
CA LEU A 273 -6.33 9.05 6.27
C LEU A 273 -5.92 7.95 7.25
N TYR A 274 -6.33 6.70 7.01
CA TYR A 274 -5.92 5.56 7.84
C TYR A 274 -4.41 5.33 7.80
N ASN A 275 -3.77 5.46 6.63
CA ASN A 275 -2.32 5.40 6.53
C ASN A 275 -1.63 6.59 7.18
N ALA A 276 -2.27 7.76 7.25
CA ALA A 276 -1.82 8.92 7.99
C ALA A 276 -2.01 8.78 9.52
N GLY A 277 -2.70 7.73 9.98
CA GLY A 277 -3.00 7.49 11.39
C GLY A 277 -4.22 8.25 11.91
N ASP A 278 -5.06 8.74 11.01
CA ASP A 278 -6.27 9.49 11.36
C ASP A 278 -7.50 8.58 11.30
N TYR A 279 -7.89 8.07 12.46
CA TYR A 279 -9.03 7.16 12.63
C TYR A 279 -10.24 7.83 13.28
N GLU A 280 -10.02 8.94 13.99
CA GLU A 280 -10.99 9.53 14.93
C GLU A 280 -11.50 10.91 14.50
N SER A 281 -11.06 11.42 13.38
CA SER A 281 -11.55 12.71 12.87
C SER A 281 -13.06 12.67 12.66
N LYS A 282 -13.77 13.75 13.05
CA LYS A 282 -15.23 13.89 12.87
C LYS A 282 -15.70 13.77 11.42
N LYS A 283 -14.80 13.94 10.46
CA LYS A 283 -15.10 13.86 9.02
C LYS A 283 -15.02 12.44 8.46
N VAL A 284 -14.28 11.54 9.12
CA VAL A 284 -14.13 10.14 8.68
C VAL A 284 -15.46 9.38 8.68
N PRO A 285 -16.35 9.47 9.70
CA PRO A 285 -17.65 8.79 9.68
C PRO A 285 -18.55 9.18 8.49
N GLU A 286 -18.52 10.45 8.05
CA GLU A 286 -19.29 10.91 6.90
C GLU A 286 -18.77 10.29 5.59
N MET A 287 -17.43 10.23 5.42
CA MET A 287 -16.80 9.56 4.27
C MET A 287 -17.10 8.05 4.27
N LEU A 288 -17.08 7.41 5.45
CA LEU A 288 -17.44 5.99 5.59
C LEU A 288 -18.88 5.73 5.19
N SER A 289 -19.81 6.57 5.67
CA SER A 289 -21.23 6.48 5.32
C SER A 289 -21.44 6.61 3.81
N TYR A 290 -20.83 7.63 3.19
CA TYR A 290 -20.86 7.81 1.75
C TYR A 290 -20.29 6.59 1.00
N SER A 291 -19.09 6.14 1.37
CA SER A 291 -18.43 5.01 0.70
C SER A 291 -19.21 3.71 0.88
N ARG A 292 -19.82 3.48 2.05
CA ARG A 292 -20.65 2.31 2.30
C ARG A 292 -21.87 2.30 1.38
N LYS A 293 -22.57 3.42 1.26
CA LYS A 293 -23.74 3.59 0.39
C LYS A 293 -23.40 3.32 -1.08
N GLU A 294 -22.24 3.80 -1.53
CA GLU A 294 -21.87 3.76 -2.95
C GLU A 294 -21.16 2.47 -3.37
N LEU A 295 -20.43 1.78 -2.45
CA LEU A 295 -19.45 0.75 -2.80
C LEU A 295 -19.64 -0.59 -2.06
N TYR A 296 -20.37 -0.64 -0.93
CA TYR A 296 -20.44 -1.87 -0.12
C TYR A 296 -21.17 -3.00 -0.86
N ASP A 297 -22.22 -2.67 -1.62
CA ASP A 297 -22.82 -3.59 -2.58
C ASP A 297 -22.02 -3.51 -3.87
N ILE A 298 -21.11 -4.47 -4.04
CA ILE A 298 -20.08 -4.45 -5.08
C ILE A 298 -20.73 -4.35 -6.45
N LYS A 299 -20.50 -3.22 -7.13
CA LYS A 299 -21.01 -2.95 -8.48
C LYS A 299 -20.28 -3.79 -9.50
N ARG A 300 -20.92 -4.07 -10.63
CA ARG A 300 -20.27 -4.74 -11.75
C ARG A 300 -19.18 -3.85 -12.34
N VAL A 301 -18.17 -4.47 -12.97
CA VAL A 301 -17.06 -3.72 -13.61
C VAL A 301 -17.56 -2.74 -14.66
N ASP A 302 -18.65 -3.10 -15.36
CA ASP A 302 -19.25 -2.27 -16.42
C ASP A 302 -20.14 -1.15 -15.88
N ASP A 303 -20.41 -1.12 -14.58
CA ASP A 303 -21.19 -0.06 -13.96
C ASP A 303 -20.39 1.25 -13.94
N ALA A 304 -21.07 2.34 -14.21
CA ALA A 304 -20.53 3.60 -14.74
C ALA A 304 -19.74 4.50 -13.77
N PHE A 305 -19.12 4.03 -12.69
CA PHE A 305 -18.31 4.93 -11.87
C PHE A 305 -16.81 4.97 -12.23
N GLY A 306 -16.38 4.20 -13.22
CA GLY A 306 -15.03 4.13 -13.74
C GLY A 306 -13.99 3.56 -12.77
N HIS A 307 -12.90 3.01 -13.28
CA HIS A 307 -11.77 2.56 -12.48
C HIS A 307 -12.12 1.57 -11.34
N TRP A 308 -12.96 0.57 -11.62
CA TRP A 308 -13.43 -0.42 -10.64
C TRP A 308 -12.29 -1.02 -9.81
N HIS A 309 -11.21 -1.48 -10.45
CA HIS A 309 -10.07 -2.13 -9.78
C HIS A 309 -9.33 -1.19 -8.85
N TYR A 310 -9.15 0.08 -9.27
CA TYR A 310 -8.59 1.12 -8.41
C TYR A 310 -9.50 1.39 -7.20
N THR A 311 -10.78 1.52 -7.44
CA THR A 311 -11.77 1.81 -6.39
C THR A 311 -11.76 0.73 -5.31
N TYR A 312 -11.87 -0.54 -5.73
CA TYR A 312 -11.92 -1.64 -4.78
C TYR A 312 -10.56 -2.01 -4.19
N LEU A 313 -9.43 -1.69 -4.85
CA LEU A 313 -8.09 -1.77 -4.24
C LEU A 313 -8.02 -0.95 -2.94
N TYR A 314 -8.59 0.26 -2.93
CA TYR A 314 -8.57 1.11 -1.74
C TYR A 314 -9.76 0.84 -0.82
N TYR A 315 -10.95 0.64 -1.35
CA TYR A 315 -12.11 0.40 -0.52
C TYR A 315 -12.02 -0.91 0.26
N SER A 316 -11.43 -1.96 -0.30
CA SER A 316 -11.17 -3.22 0.42
C SER A 316 -10.27 -3.02 1.64
N GLN A 317 -9.24 -2.14 1.53
CA GLN A 317 -8.39 -1.79 2.66
C GLN A 317 -9.17 -1.04 3.77
N VAL A 318 -10.12 -0.19 3.37
CA VAL A 318 -10.99 0.53 4.30
C VAL A 318 -11.89 -0.46 5.04
N VAL A 319 -12.59 -1.34 4.32
CA VAL A 319 -13.49 -2.34 4.92
C VAL A 319 -12.73 -3.34 5.78
N TYR A 320 -11.56 -3.78 5.33
CA TYR A 320 -10.69 -4.69 6.10
C TYR A 320 -10.38 -4.11 7.49
N ARG A 321 -10.10 -2.80 7.59
CA ARG A 321 -9.81 -2.13 8.86
C ARG A 321 -11.03 -1.91 9.76
N GLN A 322 -12.27 -2.06 9.26
CA GLN A 322 -13.47 -1.98 10.08
C GLN A 322 -13.69 -3.23 10.96
N GLY A 323 -12.93 -4.29 10.75
CA GLY A 323 -13.05 -5.54 11.52
C GLY A 323 -13.75 -6.66 10.76
N ASP A 324 -13.78 -7.86 11.38
CA ASP A 324 -14.23 -9.08 10.70
C ASP A 324 -15.72 -9.08 10.38
N GLU A 325 -16.55 -8.43 11.18
CA GLU A 325 -18.00 -8.32 10.94
C GLU A 325 -18.31 -7.65 9.60
N GLU A 326 -17.56 -6.60 9.25
CA GLU A 326 -17.71 -5.89 7.98
C GLU A 326 -16.91 -6.57 6.85
N TRP A 327 -15.70 -7.05 7.18
CA TRP A 327 -14.79 -7.58 6.18
C TRP A 327 -15.23 -8.92 5.60
N LEU A 328 -15.59 -9.91 6.42
CA LEU A 328 -15.84 -11.26 5.92
C LEU A 328 -16.98 -11.34 4.89
N PRO A 329 -18.15 -10.73 5.11
CA PRO A 329 -19.21 -10.73 4.10
C PRO A 329 -18.85 -9.94 2.83
N PHE A 330 -18.11 -8.84 2.97
CA PHE A 330 -17.64 -8.04 1.85
C PHE A 330 -16.57 -8.79 1.06
N ARG A 331 -15.58 -9.36 1.74
CA ARG A 331 -14.52 -10.19 1.15
C ARG A 331 -15.07 -11.30 0.28
N ASP A 332 -16.01 -12.06 0.81
CA ASP A 332 -16.55 -13.24 0.13
C ASP A 332 -17.22 -12.87 -1.21
N ARG A 333 -17.95 -11.75 -1.24
CA ARG A 333 -18.52 -11.21 -2.48
C ARG A 333 -17.43 -10.69 -3.43
N LEU A 334 -16.49 -9.88 -2.92
CA LEU A 334 -15.41 -9.30 -3.72
C LEU A 334 -14.54 -10.38 -4.35
N TYR A 335 -14.09 -11.35 -3.56
CA TYR A 335 -13.20 -12.40 -4.04
C TYR A 335 -13.89 -13.32 -5.03
N THR A 336 -15.17 -13.62 -4.83
CA THR A 336 -15.98 -14.40 -5.80
C THR A 336 -16.11 -13.66 -7.13
N GLN A 337 -16.33 -12.35 -7.11
CA GLN A 337 -16.39 -11.55 -8.32
C GLN A 337 -15.03 -11.48 -9.03
N ILE A 338 -13.94 -11.25 -8.29
CA ILE A 338 -12.59 -11.24 -8.87
C ILE A 338 -12.25 -12.60 -9.47
N GLU A 339 -12.51 -13.70 -8.77
CA GLU A 339 -12.27 -15.06 -9.29
C GLU A 339 -13.05 -15.32 -10.59
N GLY A 340 -14.33 -14.95 -10.63
CA GLY A 340 -15.18 -15.12 -11.79
C GLY A 340 -14.79 -14.31 -13.03
N MET A 341 -13.97 -13.26 -12.87
CA MET A 341 -13.46 -12.42 -13.99
C MET A 341 -12.09 -12.89 -14.51
N GLN A 342 -11.46 -13.91 -13.89
CA GLN A 342 -10.12 -14.34 -14.28
C GLN A 342 -10.13 -15.04 -15.64
N THR A 343 -9.22 -14.66 -16.53
CA THR A 343 -9.03 -15.30 -17.84
C THR A 343 -8.32 -16.64 -17.73
N ALA A 344 -8.33 -17.42 -18.82
CA ALA A 344 -7.75 -18.77 -18.85
C ALA A 344 -6.23 -18.78 -18.61
N ASP A 345 -5.52 -17.73 -18.99
CA ASP A 345 -4.08 -17.60 -18.80
C ASP A 345 -3.70 -17.10 -17.39
N GLY A 346 -4.69 -16.82 -16.54
CA GLY A 346 -4.51 -16.38 -15.16
C GLY A 346 -4.45 -14.87 -14.97
N SER A 347 -4.58 -14.08 -16.03
CA SER A 347 -4.68 -12.63 -15.98
C SER A 347 -6.10 -12.15 -15.66
N TRP A 348 -6.26 -10.85 -15.58
CA TRP A 348 -7.54 -10.13 -15.62
C TRP A 348 -7.42 -9.01 -16.62
N ASP A 349 -8.39 -8.93 -17.53
CA ASP A 349 -8.47 -7.89 -18.55
C ASP A 349 -9.05 -6.59 -17.99
N GLY A 350 -8.68 -5.47 -18.58
CA GLY A 350 -9.25 -4.17 -18.18
C GLY A 350 -8.71 -2.98 -18.97
N GLN A 351 -9.22 -1.78 -18.63
CA GLN A 351 -9.07 -0.56 -19.43
C GLN A 351 -7.64 -0.01 -19.53
N ILE A 352 -6.78 -0.24 -18.52
CA ILE A 352 -5.43 0.34 -18.50
C ILE A 352 -4.42 -0.65 -19.06
N HIS A 353 -4.25 -1.79 -18.43
CA HIS A 353 -3.36 -2.88 -18.83
C HIS A 353 -3.61 -4.10 -17.95
N ASP A 354 -3.56 -5.30 -18.52
CA ASP A 354 -3.83 -6.56 -17.81
C ASP A 354 -2.91 -6.77 -16.60
N ILE A 355 -1.65 -6.36 -16.69
CA ILE A 355 -0.71 -6.41 -15.56
C ILE A 355 -1.17 -5.52 -14.41
N TYR A 356 -1.62 -4.30 -14.71
CA TYR A 356 -2.14 -3.38 -13.69
C TYR A 356 -3.39 -3.96 -13.01
N ILE A 357 -4.34 -4.43 -13.80
CA ILE A 357 -5.59 -5.03 -13.31
C ILE A 357 -5.29 -6.28 -12.46
N SER A 358 -4.42 -7.16 -12.97
CA SER A 358 -3.99 -8.37 -12.25
C SER A 358 -3.30 -8.01 -10.93
N ALA A 359 -2.43 -7.01 -10.91
CA ALA A 359 -1.77 -6.56 -9.68
C ALA A 359 -2.77 -6.05 -8.65
N CYS A 360 -3.73 -5.20 -9.05
CA CYS A 360 -4.79 -4.71 -8.15
C CYS A 360 -5.61 -5.87 -7.57
N ASN A 361 -6.07 -6.79 -8.41
CA ASN A 361 -6.87 -7.95 -8.00
C ASN A 361 -6.09 -8.88 -7.05
N LEU A 362 -4.82 -9.11 -7.35
CA LEU A 362 -3.95 -9.95 -6.51
C LEU A 362 -3.66 -9.31 -5.15
N ILE A 363 -3.49 -8.00 -5.07
CA ILE A 363 -3.36 -7.31 -3.78
C ILE A 363 -4.65 -7.48 -2.96
N MET A 364 -5.82 -7.29 -3.58
CA MET A 364 -7.11 -7.50 -2.91
C MET A 364 -7.28 -8.92 -2.42
N LEU A 365 -7.05 -9.92 -3.29
CA LEU A 365 -7.18 -11.36 -2.96
C LEU A 365 -6.24 -11.83 -1.84
N GLN A 366 -5.23 -11.06 -1.51
CA GLN A 366 -4.22 -11.40 -0.51
C GLN A 366 -4.24 -10.47 0.72
N LEU A 367 -5.18 -9.52 0.76
CA LEU A 367 -5.20 -8.48 1.79
C LEU A 367 -5.27 -9.05 3.21
N ASP A 368 -6.10 -10.06 3.44
CA ASP A 368 -6.30 -10.71 4.73
C ASP A 368 -5.22 -11.74 5.10
N LEU A 369 -4.24 -11.99 4.23
CA LEU A 369 -3.05 -12.76 4.59
C LEU A 369 -2.10 -11.95 5.49
N GLY A 370 -2.17 -10.60 5.45
CA GLY A 370 -1.48 -9.72 6.37
C GLY A 370 0.05 -9.77 6.29
N TYR A 371 0.64 -10.23 5.17
CA TYR A 371 2.10 -10.33 5.05
C TYR A 371 2.80 -8.98 5.00
N LEU A 372 2.16 -7.95 4.42
CA LEU A 372 2.76 -6.62 4.33
C LEU A 372 2.29 -5.72 5.47
N PRO A 373 3.22 -5.09 6.23
CA PRO A 373 2.87 -4.19 7.33
C PRO A 373 1.94 -3.05 6.94
N ILE A 374 2.04 -2.56 5.70
CA ILE A 374 1.20 -1.48 5.20
C ILE A 374 -0.29 -1.86 5.12
N PHE A 375 -0.59 -3.15 4.97
CA PHE A 375 -1.94 -3.68 4.86
C PHE A 375 -2.45 -4.34 6.15
N GLN A 376 -1.65 -4.37 7.22
CA GLN A 376 -2.11 -4.86 8.53
C GLN A 376 -3.07 -3.88 9.19
N ARG A 377 -3.97 -4.43 10.04
CA ARG A 377 -4.93 -3.66 10.85
C ARG A 377 -4.26 -2.93 12.01
#